data_fb10795e3d6540851a0456be693389b1
#
_entry.id   fb10795e3d6540851a0456be693389b1
#
_cell.length_a   1.000
_cell.length_b   1.000
_cell.length_c   1.000
_cell.angle_alpha   90.00
_cell.angle_beta   90.00
_cell.angle_gamma   90.00
#
_symmetry.space_group_name_H-M   'P 1'
#
loop_
_entity.id
_entity.type
_entity.pdbx_description
1 polymer ?
#
loop_
_entity_poly.entity_id
_entity_poly.type
_entity_poly.pdbx_seq_one_letter_code
_entity_poly.pdbx_strand_id
1 'polypeptide(L)'
;GKFSKVDVRFGGSVNPTGYRTTIRCSVQEGKAGMRAFRSHNHIPLSSCGIAHRRVEEIMTASYFGENEEVVIRTSALTGKALAVVSTTSKGVKTLDDVQVISYEELQKGETAYIIERVFGKDWRVSAQSFFQASPQGSELLVRTVNGIIAENVATKSSMLDLYAGVGIFAGTIGEGRFVTSVEQSISASQDAIHNLGSNTNHVCSRVEDWDITPHDF
;
A
#
# COMPACT_ATOMS: atom_id res chain seq x y z
N GLY A 1 -17.29 -25.11 -12.89
CA GLY A 1 -15.86 -24.99 -12.67
C GLY A 1 -15.27 -26.25 -12.05
N LYS A 2 -13.98 -26.50 -12.24
CA LYS A 2 -13.27 -27.70 -11.72
C LYS A 2 -13.22 -27.81 -10.19
N PHE A 3 -13.68 -26.81 -9.45
CA PHE A 3 -13.66 -26.76 -7.98
C PHE A 3 -15.09 -26.67 -7.44
N SER A 4 -15.80 -27.78 -7.44
CA SER A 4 -17.22 -27.82 -7.02
C SER A 4 -17.44 -27.91 -5.50
N LYS A 5 -16.38 -28.02 -4.69
CA LYS A 5 -16.46 -28.05 -3.22
C LYS A 5 -15.21 -27.45 -2.60
N VAL A 6 -15.12 -26.12 -2.59
CA VAL A 6 -14.15 -25.41 -1.75
C VAL A 6 -14.88 -24.98 -0.48
N ASP A 7 -14.40 -25.47 0.67
CA ASP A 7 -14.89 -24.98 1.97
C ASP A 7 -14.31 -23.57 2.21
N VAL A 8 -15.17 -22.56 2.06
CA VAL A 8 -14.77 -21.16 2.26
C VAL A 8 -14.96 -20.81 3.73
N ARG A 9 -13.87 -20.57 4.42
CA ARG A 9 -13.87 -20.11 5.81
C ARG A 9 -13.72 -18.61 5.88
N PHE A 10 -14.50 -17.98 6.74
CA PHE A 10 -14.42 -16.55 7.01
C PHE A 10 -13.28 -16.30 8.01
N GLY A 11 -12.24 -15.56 7.60
CA GLY A 11 -11.04 -15.32 8.42
C GLY A 11 -11.17 -14.24 9.48
N GLY A 12 -12.27 -13.46 9.46
CA GLY A 12 -12.51 -12.37 10.40
C GLY A 12 -12.95 -11.07 9.72
N SER A 13 -13.17 -10.03 10.50
CA SER A 13 -13.55 -8.69 10.01
C SER A 13 -12.76 -7.59 10.71
N VAL A 14 -12.69 -6.44 10.07
CA VAL A 14 -12.16 -5.19 10.61
C VAL A 14 -13.26 -4.15 10.66
N ASN A 15 -13.02 -3.03 11.33
CA ASN A 15 -13.98 -1.92 11.37
C ASN A 15 -14.36 -1.50 9.94
N PRO A 16 -15.66 -1.42 9.61
CA PRO A 16 -16.11 -1.05 8.28
C PRO A 16 -16.01 0.46 7.98
N THR A 17 -15.72 1.29 8.98
CA THR A 17 -15.60 2.75 8.85
C THR A 17 -14.23 3.25 9.27
N GLY A 18 -13.77 4.36 8.67
CA GLY A 18 -12.54 5.03 9.06
C GLY A 18 -11.25 4.21 8.85
N TYR A 19 -11.30 3.15 8.06
CA TYR A 19 -10.20 2.18 7.94
C TYR A 19 -9.20 2.49 6.83
N ARG A 20 -9.60 3.29 5.83
CA ARG A 20 -8.76 3.54 4.64
C ARG A 20 -7.73 4.64 4.91
N THR A 21 -6.47 4.25 4.97
CA THR A 21 -5.32 5.15 5.08
C THR A 21 -4.80 5.65 3.73
N THR A 22 -5.32 5.13 2.62
CA THR A 22 -4.99 5.59 1.27
C THR A 22 -6.26 5.73 0.44
N ILE A 23 -6.49 6.91 -0.13
CA ILE A 23 -7.61 7.18 -1.03
C ILE A 23 -7.11 7.94 -2.26
N ARG A 24 -7.59 7.54 -3.44
CA ARG A 24 -7.43 8.25 -4.70
C ARG A 24 -8.69 9.06 -4.96
N CYS A 25 -8.54 10.35 -5.18
CA CYS A 25 -9.62 11.28 -5.46
C CYS A 25 -9.43 11.90 -6.84
N SER A 26 -10.54 12.16 -7.54
CA SER A 26 -10.54 13.14 -8.63
C SER A 26 -10.46 14.54 -8.04
N VAL A 27 -9.92 15.49 -8.80
CA VAL A 27 -9.86 16.90 -8.43
C VAL A 27 -10.58 17.71 -9.50
N GLN A 28 -11.45 18.63 -9.07
CA GLN A 28 -12.08 19.62 -9.93
C GLN A 28 -12.15 20.95 -9.17
N GLU A 29 -11.74 22.03 -9.84
CA GLU A 29 -11.66 23.37 -9.22
C GLU A 29 -10.84 23.37 -7.93
N GLY A 30 -9.78 22.54 -7.90
CA GLY A 30 -8.89 22.36 -6.75
C GLY A 30 -9.47 21.56 -5.59
N LYS A 31 -10.70 21.07 -5.68
CA LYS A 31 -11.36 20.28 -4.62
C LYS A 31 -11.31 18.79 -4.93
N ALA A 32 -10.94 18.01 -3.90
CA ALA A 32 -10.97 16.55 -3.98
C ALA A 32 -12.40 16.03 -3.91
N GLY A 33 -12.64 14.95 -4.67
CA GLY A 33 -13.92 14.29 -4.73
C GLY A 33 -13.82 12.92 -5.37
N MET A 34 -14.96 12.35 -5.72
CA MET A 34 -15.05 11.07 -6.42
C MET A 34 -15.77 11.25 -7.75
N ARG A 35 -15.49 10.35 -8.69
CA ARG A 35 -16.27 10.27 -9.93
C ARG A 35 -17.56 9.52 -9.65
N ALA A 36 -18.67 10.02 -10.17
CA ALA A 36 -19.94 9.31 -10.14
C ALA A 36 -19.83 7.96 -10.84
N PHE A 37 -20.58 6.97 -10.39
CA PHE A 37 -20.54 5.61 -10.93
C PHE A 37 -20.70 5.60 -12.44
N ARG A 38 -19.78 4.97 -13.16
CA ARG A 38 -19.73 4.89 -14.64
C ARG A 38 -19.82 6.24 -15.34
N SER A 39 -19.23 7.29 -14.74
CA SER A 39 -19.27 8.65 -15.24
C SER A 39 -17.95 9.35 -15.00
N HIS A 40 -17.71 10.44 -15.75
CA HIS A 40 -16.62 11.40 -15.48
C HIS A 40 -17.06 12.56 -14.58
N ASN A 41 -18.33 12.60 -14.17
CA ASN A 41 -18.84 13.67 -13.33
C ASN A 41 -18.19 13.65 -11.96
N HIS A 42 -17.59 14.76 -11.59
CA HIS A 42 -16.97 14.94 -10.27
C HIS A 42 -18.04 15.21 -9.22
N ILE A 43 -17.95 14.52 -8.09
CA ILE A 43 -18.75 14.75 -6.89
C ILE A 43 -17.79 15.22 -5.79
N PRO A 44 -17.81 16.50 -5.41
CA PRO A 44 -17.00 16.98 -4.30
C PRO A 44 -17.43 16.31 -3.00
N LEU A 45 -16.46 15.91 -2.18
CA LEU A 45 -16.72 15.27 -0.90
C LEU A 45 -16.50 16.21 0.26
N SER A 46 -17.50 16.31 1.14
CA SER A 46 -17.40 16.95 2.46
C SER A 46 -17.08 15.94 3.57
N SER A 47 -17.28 14.67 3.32
CA SER A 47 -16.95 13.57 4.24
C SER A 47 -16.79 12.24 3.49
N CYS A 48 -16.12 11.28 4.11
CA CYS A 48 -15.97 9.93 3.56
C CYS A 48 -15.96 8.89 4.68
N GLY A 49 -17.05 8.17 4.89
CA GLY A 49 -17.23 7.24 6.00
C GLY A 49 -16.21 6.09 6.07
N ILE A 50 -15.52 5.77 4.97
CA ILE A 50 -14.46 4.74 4.95
C ILE A 50 -13.06 5.34 5.11
N ALA A 51 -12.88 6.65 4.90
CA ALA A 51 -11.57 7.29 5.04
C ALA A 51 -11.13 7.31 6.50
N HIS A 52 -9.84 7.03 6.74
CA HIS A 52 -9.22 7.35 8.01
C HIS A 52 -9.37 8.85 8.27
N ARG A 53 -9.61 9.24 9.52
CA ARG A 53 -9.86 10.64 9.90
C ARG A 53 -8.83 11.60 9.28
N ARG A 54 -7.54 11.25 9.33
CA ARG A 54 -6.48 12.10 8.78
C ARG A 54 -6.57 12.27 7.25
N VAL A 55 -6.97 11.22 6.53
CA VAL A 55 -7.21 11.30 5.07
C VAL A 55 -8.39 12.22 4.79
N GLU A 56 -9.47 12.12 5.56
CA GLU A 56 -10.67 12.96 5.42
C GLU A 56 -10.34 14.44 5.70
N GLU A 57 -9.59 14.74 6.75
CA GLU A 57 -9.13 16.09 7.07
C GLU A 57 -8.35 16.71 5.90
N ILE A 58 -7.38 15.98 5.33
CA ILE A 58 -6.59 16.47 4.19
C ILE A 58 -7.48 16.65 2.96
N MET A 59 -8.32 15.67 2.65
CA MET A 59 -9.21 15.68 1.50
C MET A 59 -10.14 16.91 1.51
N THR A 60 -10.68 17.26 2.67
CA THR A 60 -11.69 18.33 2.79
C THR A 60 -11.09 19.71 3.01
N ALA A 61 -9.94 19.81 3.69
CA ALA A 61 -9.30 21.07 4.02
C ALA A 61 -8.35 21.61 2.94
N SER A 62 -7.94 20.75 1.97
CA SER A 62 -6.92 21.12 0.99
C SER A 62 -7.49 21.70 -0.30
N TYR A 63 -6.63 22.46 -0.98
CA TYR A 63 -6.81 22.91 -2.34
C TYR A 63 -5.69 22.34 -3.22
N PHE A 64 -6.03 21.54 -4.21
CA PHE A 64 -5.07 20.75 -5.02
C PHE A 64 -4.70 21.44 -6.35
N GLY A 65 -5.00 22.74 -6.50
CA GLY A 65 -4.65 23.51 -7.70
C GLY A 65 -5.34 22.98 -8.96
N GLU A 66 -4.62 22.98 -10.07
CA GLU A 66 -5.10 22.56 -11.38
C GLU A 66 -4.85 21.05 -11.64
N ASN A 67 -4.61 20.27 -10.60
CA ASN A 67 -4.46 18.81 -10.74
C ASN A 67 -5.82 18.16 -11.02
N GLU A 68 -5.81 17.06 -11.76
CA GLU A 68 -7.01 16.26 -12.05
C GLU A 68 -7.24 15.14 -11.03
N GLU A 69 -6.17 14.76 -10.34
CA GLU A 69 -6.19 13.64 -9.41
C GLU A 69 -5.21 13.89 -8.24
N VAL A 70 -5.57 13.36 -7.10
CA VAL A 70 -4.69 13.27 -5.93
C VAL A 70 -4.82 11.91 -5.26
N VAL A 71 -3.69 11.30 -4.87
CA VAL A 71 -3.65 10.17 -3.97
C VAL A 71 -3.21 10.67 -2.61
N ILE A 72 -4.10 10.59 -1.63
CA ILE A 72 -3.81 10.95 -0.23
C ILE A 72 -3.50 9.67 0.52
N ARG A 73 -2.36 9.64 1.18
CA ARG A 73 -1.92 8.53 2.02
C ARG A 73 -1.49 9.04 3.37
N THR A 74 -1.90 8.37 4.44
CA THR A 74 -1.49 8.67 5.81
C THR A 74 -1.02 7.43 6.53
N SER A 75 -0.10 7.60 7.47
CA SER A 75 0.21 6.57 8.45
C SER A 75 -0.81 6.62 9.59
N ALA A 76 -1.45 5.48 9.85
CA ALA A 76 -2.34 5.35 11.00
C ALA A 76 -1.57 5.45 12.34
N LEU A 77 -0.27 5.12 12.32
CA LEU A 77 0.59 5.18 13.50
C LEU A 77 1.01 6.61 13.85
N THR A 78 1.56 7.33 12.85
CA THR A 78 2.26 8.60 13.08
C THR A 78 1.44 9.82 12.70
N GLY A 79 0.38 9.65 11.93
CA GLY A 79 -0.40 10.74 11.32
C GLY A 79 0.33 11.44 10.16
N LYS A 80 1.61 11.15 9.89
CA LYS A 80 2.32 11.69 8.72
C LYS A 80 1.59 11.34 7.45
N ALA A 81 1.58 12.26 6.50
CA ALA A 81 0.79 12.10 5.29
C ALA A 81 1.52 12.58 4.03
N LEU A 82 1.11 12.00 2.91
CA LEU A 82 1.50 12.34 1.55
C LEU A 82 0.26 12.73 0.75
N ALA A 83 0.42 13.72 -0.12
CA ALA A 83 -0.49 14.02 -1.21
C ALA A 83 0.28 13.92 -2.53
N VAL A 84 0.01 12.88 -3.30
CA VAL A 84 0.62 12.67 -4.63
C VAL A 84 -0.35 13.21 -5.66
N VAL A 85 0.04 14.30 -6.33
CA VAL A 85 -0.80 14.98 -7.31
C VAL A 85 -0.41 14.64 -8.75
N SER A 86 -1.38 14.73 -9.66
CA SER A 86 -1.22 14.25 -11.04
C SER A 86 -0.21 15.05 -11.87
N THR A 87 -0.16 16.35 -11.70
CA THR A 87 0.59 17.23 -12.61
C THR A 87 1.67 18.03 -11.89
N THR A 88 1.29 18.87 -10.93
CA THR A 88 2.24 19.78 -10.28
C THR A 88 1.93 20.00 -8.80
N SER A 89 2.97 20.04 -7.98
CA SER A 89 2.88 20.42 -6.57
C SER A 89 2.68 21.94 -6.37
N LYS A 90 2.99 22.74 -7.39
CA LYS A 90 2.86 24.20 -7.34
C LYS A 90 1.39 24.60 -7.22
N GLY A 91 1.12 25.53 -6.29
CA GLY A 91 -0.24 26.04 -6.05
C GLY A 91 -1.12 25.11 -5.24
N VAL A 92 -0.65 23.93 -4.86
CA VAL A 92 -1.32 23.07 -3.88
C VAL A 92 -1.21 23.72 -2.49
N LYS A 93 -2.35 23.82 -1.80
CA LYS A 93 -2.42 24.31 -0.42
C LYS A 93 -3.01 23.21 0.44
N THR A 94 -2.27 22.75 1.41
CA THR A 94 -2.67 21.68 2.32
C THR A 94 -2.25 22.00 3.75
N LEU A 95 -2.47 21.08 4.68
CA LEU A 95 -2.02 21.18 6.05
C LEU A 95 -0.47 21.13 6.10
N ASP A 96 0.13 21.87 7.02
CA ASP A 96 1.59 22.11 7.08
C ASP A 96 2.44 20.83 7.18
N ASP A 97 1.89 19.76 7.76
CA ASP A 97 2.55 18.48 7.97
C ASP A 97 2.30 17.43 6.87
N VAL A 98 1.68 17.84 5.75
CA VAL A 98 1.45 16.99 4.59
C VAL A 98 2.53 17.23 3.54
N GLN A 99 3.30 16.20 3.23
CA GLN A 99 4.24 16.26 2.12
C GLN A 99 3.47 16.18 0.79
N VAL A 100 3.64 17.19 -0.06
CA VAL A 100 3.06 17.19 -1.41
C VAL A 100 4.15 16.87 -2.42
N ILE A 101 3.85 15.98 -3.35
CA ILE A 101 4.73 15.62 -4.46
C ILE A 101 3.91 15.32 -5.70
N SER A 102 4.41 15.68 -6.87
CA SER A 102 3.76 15.35 -8.14
C SER A 102 4.39 14.12 -8.80
N TYR A 103 3.66 13.51 -9.74
CA TYR A 103 4.24 12.43 -10.57
C TYR A 103 5.43 12.90 -11.39
N GLU A 104 5.46 14.17 -11.81
CA GLU A 104 6.61 14.73 -12.54
C GLU A 104 7.86 14.80 -11.65
N GLU A 105 7.72 15.25 -10.40
CA GLU A 105 8.81 15.29 -9.42
C GLU A 105 9.33 13.88 -9.10
N LEU A 106 8.42 12.91 -8.93
CA LEU A 106 8.78 11.50 -8.75
C LEU A 106 9.56 10.93 -9.95
N GLN A 107 9.16 11.28 -11.18
CA GLN A 107 9.88 10.88 -12.40
C GLN A 107 11.27 11.52 -12.51
N LYS A 108 11.49 12.68 -11.90
CA LYS A 108 12.80 13.35 -11.81
C LYS A 108 13.69 12.78 -10.70
N GLY A 109 13.23 11.76 -9.98
CA GLY A 109 13.97 11.06 -8.93
C GLY A 109 13.75 11.61 -7.53
N GLU A 110 12.81 12.56 -7.34
CA GLU A 110 12.41 12.96 -5.99
C GLU A 110 11.67 11.82 -5.30
N THR A 111 11.76 11.75 -3.99
CA THR A 111 11.20 10.66 -3.20
C THR A 111 10.32 11.19 -2.07
N ALA A 112 9.22 10.50 -1.84
CA ALA A 112 8.36 10.74 -0.69
C ALA A 112 7.85 9.40 -0.17
N TYR A 113 7.79 9.24 1.14
CA TYR A 113 7.33 8.01 1.77
C TYR A 113 6.73 8.27 3.15
N ILE A 114 5.93 7.34 3.61
CA ILE A 114 5.51 7.25 5.01
C ILE A 114 6.07 5.98 5.64
N ILE A 115 6.08 5.95 6.97
CA ILE A 115 6.27 4.72 7.74
C ILE A 115 4.92 4.30 8.30
N GLU A 116 4.48 3.10 7.95
CA GLU A 116 3.27 2.50 8.51
C GLU A 116 3.64 1.32 9.41
N ARG A 117 2.83 1.03 10.42
CA ARG A 117 3.06 -0.11 11.32
C ARG A 117 2.02 -1.18 11.07
N VAL A 118 2.50 -2.39 10.78
CA VAL A 118 1.67 -3.59 10.61
C VAL A 118 2.39 -4.76 11.28
N PHE A 119 1.67 -5.52 12.06
CA PHE A 119 2.19 -6.70 12.76
C PHE A 119 3.43 -6.41 13.62
N GLY A 120 3.42 -5.26 14.31
CA GLY A 120 4.50 -4.83 15.21
C GLY A 120 5.78 -4.33 14.51
N LYS A 121 5.83 -4.34 13.18
CA LYS A 121 6.96 -3.85 12.36
C LYS A 121 6.63 -2.54 11.66
N ASP A 122 7.66 -1.74 11.47
CA ASP A 122 7.60 -0.50 10.70
C ASP A 122 7.93 -0.79 9.23
N TRP A 123 7.06 -0.30 8.34
CA TRP A 123 7.15 -0.49 6.90
C TRP A 123 7.30 0.85 6.21
N ARG A 124 8.39 1.03 5.50
CA ARG A 124 8.52 2.13 4.55
C ARG A 124 7.58 1.88 3.38
N VAL A 125 6.80 2.90 3.03
CA VAL A 125 5.86 2.85 1.91
C VAL A 125 6.02 4.14 1.11
N SER A 126 6.65 4.04 -0.04
CA SER A 126 6.89 5.18 -0.94
C SER A 126 5.61 5.61 -1.65
N ALA A 127 5.63 6.83 -2.18
CA ALA A 127 4.49 7.47 -2.85
C ALA A 127 3.88 6.60 -3.96
N GLN A 128 4.72 5.89 -4.73
CA GLN A 128 4.30 5.05 -5.85
C GLN A 128 4.09 3.57 -5.46
N SER A 129 4.48 3.16 -4.25
CA SER A 129 4.34 1.77 -3.84
C SER A 129 2.90 1.44 -3.48
N PHE A 130 2.46 0.26 -3.90
CA PHE A 130 1.20 -0.28 -3.40
C PHE A 130 1.34 -0.69 -1.93
N PHE A 131 0.33 -0.38 -1.16
CA PHE A 131 0.18 -0.86 0.21
C PHE A 131 -1.30 -1.05 0.51
N GLN A 132 -1.63 -2.02 1.36
CA GLN A 132 -3.02 -2.24 1.77
C GLN A 132 -3.56 -0.98 2.47
N ALA A 133 -4.71 -0.52 2.03
CA ALA A 133 -5.32 0.71 2.54
C ALA A 133 -5.89 0.58 3.96
N SER A 134 -5.83 -0.60 4.56
CA SER A 134 -6.25 -0.87 5.94
C SER A 134 -5.13 -1.58 6.69
N PRO A 135 -4.41 -0.94 7.60
CA PRO A 135 -3.39 -1.58 8.44
C PRO A 135 -3.97 -2.75 9.23
N GLN A 136 -5.18 -2.61 9.79
CA GLN A 136 -5.89 -3.68 10.51
C GLN A 136 -6.23 -4.85 9.58
N GLY A 137 -6.62 -4.56 8.33
CA GLY A 137 -6.85 -5.58 7.30
C GLY A 137 -5.56 -6.32 6.93
N SER A 138 -4.44 -5.60 6.85
CA SER A 138 -3.12 -6.19 6.63
C SER A 138 -2.71 -7.11 7.77
N GLU A 139 -2.93 -6.71 9.02
CA GLU A 139 -2.65 -7.55 10.19
C GLU A 139 -3.51 -8.82 10.20
N LEU A 140 -4.81 -8.70 9.90
CA LEU A 140 -5.71 -9.83 9.81
C LEU A 140 -5.26 -10.80 8.70
N LEU A 141 -4.84 -10.28 7.56
CA LEU A 141 -4.33 -11.07 6.45
C LEU A 141 -3.04 -11.82 6.84
N VAL A 142 -2.07 -11.14 7.43
CA VAL A 142 -0.83 -11.75 7.92
C VAL A 142 -1.13 -12.86 8.95
N ARG A 143 -2.00 -12.61 9.92
CA ARG A 143 -2.39 -13.61 10.93
C ARG A 143 -3.04 -14.83 10.29
N THR A 144 -3.93 -14.62 9.33
CA THR A 144 -4.64 -15.70 8.63
C THR A 144 -3.65 -16.57 7.87
N VAL A 145 -2.77 -15.97 7.06
CA VAL A 145 -1.77 -16.71 6.28
C VAL A 145 -0.77 -17.42 7.20
N ASN A 146 -0.31 -16.74 8.26
CA ASN A 146 0.58 -17.35 9.25
C ASN A 146 -0.03 -18.58 9.94
N GLY A 147 -1.32 -18.52 10.29
CA GLY A 147 -2.05 -19.67 10.84
C GLY A 147 -2.08 -20.86 9.87
N ILE A 148 -2.39 -20.61 8.60
CA ILE A 148 -2.39 -21.65 7.56
C ILE A 148 -1.01 -22.29 7.39
N ILE A 149 0.04 -21.46 7.37
CA ILE A 149 1.42 -21.95 7.23
C ILE A 149 1.85 -22.75 8.45
N ALA A 150 1.53 -22.28 9.66
CA ALA A 150 1.88 -22.97 10.90
C ALA A 150 1.25 -24.36 11.02
N GLU A 151 0.07 -24.56 10.44
CA GLU A 151 -0.63 -25.84 10.43
C GLU A 151 -0.11 -26.82 9.36
N ASN A 152 0.46 -26.31 8.26
CA ASN A 152 0.70 -27.12 7.05
C ASN A 152 2.15 -27.18 6.59
N VAL A 153 3.04 -26.31 7.12
CA VAL A 153 4.42 -26.16 6.61
C VAL A 153 5.43 -26.26 7.74
N ALA A 154 6.52 -27.00 7.51
CA ALA A 154 7.59 -27.11 8.49
C ALA A 154 8.23 -25.74 8.79
N THR A 155 8.62 -25.53 10.04
CA THR A 155 9.12 -24.22 10.52
C THR A 155 10.37 -23.70 9.81
N LYS A 156 11.17 -24.58 9.24
CA LYS A 156 12.41 -24.24 8.51
C LYS A 156 12.29 -24.31 6.98
N SER A 157 11.09 -24.50 6.45
CA SER A 157 10.89 -24.51 5.01
C SER A 157 11.20 -23.13 4.43
N SER A 158 11.80 -23.09 3.27
CA SER A 158 12.00 -21.85 2.50
C SER A 158 10.66 -21.26 2.08
N MET A 159 10.64 -20.00 1.75
CA MET A 159 9.45 -19.25 1.35
C MET A 159 9.71 -18.49 0.06
N LEU A 160 8.76 -18.58 -0.83
CA LEU A 160 8.69 -17.77 -2.04
C LEU A 160 7.50 -16.81 -1.91
N ASP A 161 7.79 -15.49 -1.92
CA ASP A 161 6.79 -14.41 -1.85
C ASP A 161 6.69 -13.75 -3.24
N LEU A 162 5.67 -14.11 -3.99
CA LEU A 162 5.41 -13.59 -5.34
C LEU A 162 4.46 -12.40 -5.28
N TYR A 163 4.73 -11.38 -6.11
CA TYR A 163 4.03 -10.09 -6.06
C TYR A 163 4.16 -9.44 -4.67
N ALA A 164 5.39 -9.46 -4.16
CA ALA A 164 5.70 -9.20 -2.75
C ALA A 164 5.37 -7.76 -2.29
N GLY A 165 5.22 -6.82 -3.23
CA GLY A 165 5.01 -5.41 -2.90
C GLY A 165 6.17 -4.87 -2.06
N VAL A 166 5.86 -4.24 -0.95
CA VAL A 166 6.86 -3.72 0.01
C VAL A 166 7.40 -4.80 0.97
N GLY A 167 7.03 -6.08 0.77
CA GLY A 167 7.59 -7.23 1.47
C GLY A 167 6.89 -7.62 2.77
N ILE A 168 5.60 -7.32 2.95
CA ILE A 168 4.89 -7.61 4.22
C ILE A 168 4.99 -9.09 4.61
N PHE A 169 4.68 -10.03 3.70
CA PHE A 169 4.72 -11.46 4.01
C PHE A 169 6.14 -11.96 4.20
N ALA A 170 7.06 -11.57 3.31
CA ALA A 170 8.48 -11.89 3.44
C ALA A 170 9.05 -11.45 4.80
N GLY A 171 8.74 -10.26 5.25
CA GLY A 171 9.26 -9.69 6.49
C GLY A 171 8.47 -10.03 7.76
N THR A 172 7.36 -10.76 7.67
CA THR A 172 6.59 -11.25 8.83
C THR A 172 6.60 -12.76 8.91
N ILE A 173 5.93 -13.43 8.00
CA ILE A 173 5.80 -14.90 7.95
C ILE A 173 7.14 -15.56 7.56
N GLY A 174 7.94 -14.86 6.74
CA GLY A 174 9.27 -15.30 6.32
C GLY A 174 10.35 -15.16 7.39
N GLU A 175 10.06 -14.57 8.54
CA GLU A 175 11.06 -14.39 9.60
C GLU A 175 11.63 -15.74 10.07
N GLY A 176 12.97 -15.85 10.05
CA GLY A 176 13.67 -17.09 10.39
C GLY A 176 13.70 -18.16 9.31
N ARG A 177 13.23 -17.83 8.09
CA ARG A 177 13.26 -18.69 6.91
C ARG A 177 14.23 -18.13 5.87
N PHE A 178 14.66 -18.97 4.92
CA PHE A 178 15.21 -18.47 3.67
C PHE A 178 14.05 -17.97 2.81
N VAL A 179 14.09 -16.71 2.41
CA VAL A 179 13.00 -16.07 1.65
C VAL A 179 13.53 -15.53 0.34
N THR A 180 12.86 -15.87 -0.75
CA THR A 180 12.97 -15.13 -2.01
C THR A 180 11.69 -14.36 -2.25
N SER A 181 11.81 -13.05 -2.49
CA SER A 181 10.67 -12.16 -2.79
C SER A 181 10.81 -11.57 -4.18
N VAL A 182 9.71 -11.56 -4.95
CA VAL A 182 9.68 -11.08 -6.34
C VAL A 182 8.62 -9.99 -6.49
N GLU A 183 9.04 -8.83 -6.98
CA GLU A 183 8.18 -7.67 -7.20
C GLU A 183 8.61 -6.90 -8.45
N GLN A 184 7.66 -6.53 -9.32
CA GLN A 184 7.95 -5.81 -10.56
C GLN A 184 8.08 -4.29 -10.40
N SER A 185 7.37 -3.70 -9.44
CA SER A 185 7.40 -2.26 -9.20
C SER A 185 8.73 -1.84 -8.62
N ILE A 186 9.47 -0.99 -9.32
CA ILE A 186 10.78 -0.47 -8.85
C ILE A 186 10.64 0.20 -7.48
N SER A 187 9.60 1.02 -7.29
CA SER A 187 9.36 1.71 -6.02
C SER A 187 9.10 0.72 -4.88
N ALA A 188 8.22 -0.27 -5.11
CA ALA A 188 7.92 -1.28 -4.11
C ALA A 188 9.10 -2.21 -3.83
N SER A 189 9.90 -2.55 -4.85
CA SER A 189 11.16 -3.29 -4.70
C SER A 189 12.17 -2.55 -3.83
N GLN A 190 12.34 -1.25 -4.04
CA GLN A 190 13.22 -0.42 -3.20
C GLN A 190 12.73 -0.37 -1.74
N ASP A 191 11.42 -0.27 -1.54
CA ASP A 191 10.83 -0.35 -0.21
C ASP A 191 11.03 -1.75 0.40
N ALA A 192 10.85 -2.83 -0.36
CA ALA A 192 11.09 -4.20 0.10
C ALA A 192 12.54 -4.41 0.54
N ILE A 193 13.51 -3.98 -0.26
CA ILE A 193 14.95 -4.03 0.10
C ILE A 193 15.21 -3.31 1.42
N HIS A 194 14.61 -2.12 1.61
CA HIS A 194 14.75 -1.36 2.85
C HIS A 194 14.09 -2.08 4.04
N ASN A 195 12.90 -2.63 3.84
CA ASN A 195 12.09 -3.23 4.90
C ASN A 195 12.59 -4.61 5.34
N LEU A 196 13.15 -5.40 4.42
CA LEU A 196 13.54 -6.79 4.64
C LEU A 196 15.00 -6.93 5.08
N GLY A 197 15.85 -5.97 4.74
CA GLY A 197 17.30 -6.06 5.01
C GLY A 197 18.00 -7.16 4.19
N SER A 198 19.15 -7.62 4.66
CA SER A 198 20.05 -8.51 3.91
C SER A 198 19.68 -10.00 3.96
N ASN A 199 18.68 -10.40 4.75
CA ASN A 199 18.35 -11.81 4.98
C ASN A 199 17.34 -12.37 3.96
N THR A 200 16.92 -11.56 3.00
CA THR A 200 15.95 -11.92 1.97
C THR A 200 16.60 -11.75 0.60
N ASN A 201 16.49 -12.75 -0.24
CA ASN A 201 16.83 -12.63 -1.65
C ASN A 201 15.68 -11.88 -2.34
N HIS A 202 15.91 -10.62 -2.74
CA HIS A 202 14.88 -9.80 -3.40
C HIS A 202 15.18 -9.65 -4.88
N VAL A 203 14.17 -9.96 -5.72
CA VAL A 203 14.24 -9.91 -7.18
C VAL A 203 13.28 -8.86 -7.71
N CYS A 204 13.80 -7.83 -8.38
CA CYS A 204 12.98 -6.83 -9.07
C CYS A 204 12.70 -7.32 -10.50
N SER A 205 11.59 -8.04 -10.67
CA SER A 205 11.17 -8.62 -11.95
C SER A 205 9.66 -8.85 -11.96
N ARG A 206 9.09 -8.99 -13.16
CA ARG A 206 7.77 -9.61 -13.28
C ARG A 206 7.89 -11.08 -12.90
N VAL A 207 6.90 -11.60 -12.19
CA VAL A 207 6.85 -13.01 -11.78
C VAL A 207 6.84 -13.94 -13.01
N GLU A 208 6.15 -13.52 -14.08
CA GLU A 208 6.01 -14.28 -15.32
C GLU A 208 7.32 -14.35 -16.14
N ASP A 209 8.22 -13.40 -15.92
CA ASP A 209 9.50 -13.29 -16.64
C ASP A 209 10.69 -13.81 -15.79
N TRP A 210 10.42 -14.28 -14.58
CA TRP A 210 11.44 -14.81 -13.68
C TRP A 210 11.48 -16.32 -13.70
N ASP A 211 12.63 -16.88 -14.09
CA ASP A 211 12.87 -18.32 -14.11
C ASP A 211 13.09 -18.84 -12.68
N ILE A 212 12.10 -19.54 -12.14
CA ILE A 212 12.19 -20.18 -10.81
C ILE A 212 13.15 -21.36 -10.89
N THR A 213 14.23 -21.30 -10.11
CA THR A 213 15.18 -22.40 -9.98
C THR A 213 15.05 -23.09 -8.62
N PRO A 214 15.46 -24.38 -8.48
CA PRO A 214 15.42 -25.07 -7.18
C PRO A 214 16.27 -24.42 -6.08
N HIS A 215 17.11 -23.43 -6.42
CA HIS A 215 17.95 -22.69 -5.47
C HIS A 215 17.28 -21.43 -4.93
N ASP A 216 16.09 -21.07 -5.43
CA ASP A 216 15.38 -19.83 -5.06
C ASP A 216 14.51 -20.01 -3.81
N PHE A 217 14.39 -21.24 -3.30
CA PHE A 217 13.61 -21.59 -2.09
C PHE A 217 14.08 -22.89 -1.44
#